data_3bfc2cef0b7b977fbe91aabdec9de705
#
_entry.id   3bfc2cef0b7b977fbe91aabdec9de705
#
_cell.length_a   1.000
_cell.length_b   1.000
_cell.length_c   1.000
_cell.angle_alpha   90.00
_cell.angle_beta   90.00
_cell.angle_gamma   90.00
#
_symmetry.space_group_name_H-M   'P 1'
#
loop_
_entity.id
_entity.type
_entity.pdbx_description
1 polymer ?
#
loop_
_entity_poly.entity_id
_entity_poly.type
_entity_poly.pdbx_seq_one_letter_code
_entity_poly.pdbx_strand_id
1 'polypeptide(L)'
;MLTEDAARWTLAATTAPLVLVGHSHIALELAGDGAEVRGGQAAAGTTLDLAAARRLLNPGSVGQPRDGDPRAAWLEVDISAGRATFRRTDYPVERTQSEMRDLGLPEVLAARLEHGI
;
A
#
# COMPACT_ATOMS: atom_id res chain seq x y z
N MET A 1 12.54 -0.02 -0.34
CA MET A 1 11.60 -1.17 -0.36
C MET A 1 11.49 -1.71 1.06
N LEU A 2 10.28 -2.01 1.53
CA LEU A 2 10.13 -2.65 2.83
C LEU A 2 10.68 -4.08 2.71
N THR A 3 11.80 -4.33 3.36
CA THR A 3 12.39 -5.67 3.42
C THR A 3 11.72 -6.48 4.53
N GLU A 4 11.79 -7.80 4.45
CA GLU A 4 11.31 -8.69 5.51
C GLU A 4 11.94 -8.32 6.87
N ASP A 5 13.24 -8.03 6.89
CA ASP A 5 13.95 -7.60 8.10
C ASP A 5 13.41 -6.28 8.66
N ALA A 6 13.14 -5.29 7.80
CA ALA A 6 12.55 -4.01 8.25
C ALA A 6 11.15 -4.22 8.84
N ALA A 7 10.35 -5.11 8.26
CA ALA A 7 9.04 -5.47 8.79
C ALA A 7 9.16 -6.17 10.15
N ARG A 8 10.09 -7.11 10.29
CA ARG A 8 10.36 -7.79 11.57
C ARG A 8 10.79 -6.82 12.66
N TRP A 9 11.72 -5.91 12.36
CA TRP A 9 12.17 -4.89 13.32
C TRP A 9 11.04 -3.95 13.72
N THR A 10 10.21 -3.55 12.77
CA THR A 10 9.06 -2.69 13.04
C THR A 10 8.05 -3.37 13.97
N LEU A 11 7.70 -4.63 13.69
CA LEU A 11 6.79 -5.40 14.54
C LEU A 11 7.40 -5.73 15.90
N ALA A 12 8.70 -5.94 16.00
CA ALA A 12 9.39 -6.16 17.26
C ALA A 12 9.45 -4.90 18.13
N ALA A 13 9.45 -3.72 17.53
CA ALA A 13 9.53 -2.44 18.24
C ALA A 13 8.20 -2.00 18.89
N THR A 14 7.10 -2.68 18.65
CA THR A 14 5.77 -2.34 19.17
C THR A 14 4.99 -3.58 19.55
N THR A 15 3.99 -3.42 20.42
CA THR A 15 3.00 -4.45 20.75
C THR A 15 1.65 -4.21 20.04
N ALA A 16 1.55 -3.17 19.22
CA ALA A 16 0.31 -2.84 18.52
C ALA A 16 -0.16 -4.02 17.65
N PRO A 17 -1.44 -4.36 17.64
CA PRO A 17 -1.99 -5.43 16.82
C PRO A 17 -1.99 -5.09 15.32
N LEU A 18 -2.05 -3.82 14.98
CA LEU A 18 -2.02 -3.30 13.62
C LEU A 18 -1.00 -2.17 13.51
N VAL A 19 -0.10 -2.29 12.54
CA VAL A 19 0.88 -1.26 12.18
C VAL A 19 0.63 -0.84 10.75
N LEU A 20 0.50 0.46 10.49
CA LEU A 20 0.32 1.02 9.16
C LEU A 20 1.61 1.74 8.74
N VAL A 21 2.05 1.47 7.53
CA VAL A 21 3.26 2.07 6.94
C VAL A 21 2.98 2.55 5.52
N GLY A 22 3.89 3.34 4.98
CA GLY A 22 3.82 3.86 3.61
C GLY A 22 5.18 3.79 2.90
N HIS A 23 5.49 4.79 2.08
CA HIS A 23 6.76 5.05 1.40
C HIS A 23 7.03 4.19 0.15
N SER A 24 6.81 2.88 0.18
CA SER A 24 7.12 2.02 -0.98
C SER A 24 6.18 2.20 -2.17
N HIS A 25 4.99 2.76 -1.95
CA HIS A 25 3.90 2.88 -2.92
C HIS A 25 3.39 1.52 -3.45
N ILE A 26 3.63 0.47 -2.72
CA ILE A 26 3.21 -0.90 -3.05
C ILE A 26 2.24 -1.36 -1.97
N ALA A 27 1.07 -1.84 -2.37
CA ALA A 27 0.11 -2.42 -1.44
C ALA A 27 0.67 -3.75 -0.90
N LEU A 28 0.88 -3.81 0.42
CA LEU A 28 1.49 -4.97 1.09
C LEU A 28 0.68 -5.36 2.32
N GLU A 29 0.58 -6.66 2.55
CA GLU A 29 0.13 -7.23 3.80
C GLU A 29 1.18 -8.18 4.37
N LEU A 30 1.55 -7.98 5.61
CA LEU A 30 2.47 -8.85 6.34
C LEU A 30 1.86 -9.20 7.69
N ALA A 31 1.97 -10.45 8.08
CA ALA A 31 1.51 -10.96 9.36
C ALA A 31 2.67 -11.61 10.12
N GLY A 32 2.74 -11.38 11.41
CA GLY A 32 3.78 -11.97 12.25
C GLY A 32 3.93 -11.30 13.61
N ASP A 33 4.91 -11.74 14.36
CA ASP A 33 5.17 -11.29 15.74
C ASP A 33 6.55 -10.62 15.93
N GLY A 34 7.30 -10.43 14.85
CA GLY A 34 8.66 -9.92 14.87
C GLY A 34 9.74 -11.00 14.83
N ALA A 35 9.42 -12.28 15.11
CA ALA A 35 10.32 -13.41 14.90
C ALA A 35 10.17 -13.98 13.49
N GLU A 36 8.93 -14.22 13.07
CA GLU A 36 8.56 -14.62 11.72
C GLU A 36 7.58 -13.63 11.12
N VAL A 37 7.76 -13.31 9.83
CA VAL A 37 6.85 -12.45 9.06
C VAL A 37 6.50 -13.17 7.77
N ARG A 38 5.21 -13.21 7.43
CA ARG A 38 4.66 -13.84 6.22
C ARG A 38 3.76 -12.87 5.51
N GLY A 39 3.73 -12.96 4.19
CA GLY A 39 2.85 -12.17 3.35
C GLY A 39 3.55 -11.62 2.11
N GLY A 40 3.01 -10.59 1.52
CA GLY A 40 3.51 -9.98 0.29
C GLY A 40 2.59 -8.92 -0.25
N GLN A 41 2.61 -8.72 -1.56
CA GLN A 41 1.73 -7.77 -2.23
C GLN A 41 0.26 -8.17 -2.05
N ALA A 42 -0.58 -7.17 -1.76
CA ALA A 42 -2.00 -7.36 -1.56
C ALA A 42 -2.78 -6.94 -2.81
N ALA A 43 -3.56 -7.86 -3.35
CA ALA A 43 -4.46 -7.59 -4.46
C ALA A 43 -5.68 -6.76 -4.04
N ALA A 44 -6.26 -6.02 -4.98
CA ALA A 44 -7.53 -5.33 -4.76
C ALA A 44 -8.62 -6.34 -4.32
N GLY A 45 -9.39 -5.96 -3.30
CA GLY A 45 -10.44 -6.81 -2.72
C GLY A 45 -9.96 -7.76 -1.62
N THR A 46 -8.66 -7.85 -1.37
CA THR A 46 -8.13 -8.63 -0.23
C THR A 46 -8.69 -8.08 1.08
N THR A 47 -9.37 -8.93 1.83
CA THR A 47 -9.92 -8.62 3.16
C THR A 47 -9.24 -9.45 4.22
N LEU A 48 -8.79 -8.80 5.28
CA LEU A 48 -8.02 -9.40 6.37
C LEU A 48 -8.81 -9.31 7.67
N ASP A 49 -8.81 -10.40 8.43
CA ASP A 49 -9.25 -10.42 9.81
C ASP A 49 -8.11 -9.89 10.72
N LEU A 50 -8.34 -8.75 11.35
CA LEU A 50 -7.35 -8.09 12.21
C LEU A 50 -7.20 -8.78 13.58
N ALA A 51 -8.13 -9.66 13.95
CA ALA A 51 -8.04 -10.45 15.17
C ALA A 51 -7.23 -11.74 14.99
N ALA A 52 -7.06 -12.21 13.75
CA ALA A 52 -6.41 -13.49 13.46
C ALA A 52 -4.88 -13.48 13.65
N ALA A 53 -4.23 -12.31 13.46
CA ALA A 53 -2.79 -12.15 13.61
C ALA A 53 -2.42 -10.67 13.76
N ARG A 54 -1.25 -10.39 14.33
CA ARG A 54 -0.64 -9.06 14.24
C ARG A 54 -0.26 -8.78 12.80
N ARG A 55 -0.53 -7.54 12.35
CA ARG A 55 -0.32 -7.17 10.95
C ARG A 55 0.44 -5.88 10.79
N LEU A 56 1.27 -5.84 9.74
CA LEU A 56 1.84 -4.65 9.18
C LEU A 56 1.30 -4.50 7.76
N LEU A 57 0.60 -3.39 7.50
CA LEU A 57 -0.05 -3.12 6.22
C LEU A 57 0.48 -1.84 5.61
N ASN A 58 0.70 -1.87 4.29
CA ASN A 58 0.94 -0.69 3.48
C ASN A 58 -0.22 -0.56 2.50
N PRO A 59 -0.99 0.53 2.55
CA PRO A 59 -2.12 0.74 1.64
C PRO A 59 -1.75 0.82 0.15
N GLY A 60 -0.48 1.04 -0.16
CA GLY A 60 -0.03 1.42 -1.49
C GLY A 60 0.00 2.94 -1.65
N SER A 61 -0.35 3.44 -2.82
CA SER A 61 -0.35 4.88 -3.10
C SER A 61 -1.61 5.31 -3.84
N VAL A 62 -2.20 6.42 -3.39
CA VAL A 62 -3.28 7.07 -4.12
C VAL A 62 -2.74 7.79 -5.37
N GLY A 63 -1.62 8.52 -5.20
CA GLY A 63 -1.10 9.40 -6.24
C GLY A 63 -0.10 8.75 -7.20
N GLN A 64 0.65 7.73 -6.75
CA GLN A 64 1.70 7.12 -7.56
C GLN A 64 1.90 5.64 -7.20
N PRO A 65 0.96 4.75 -7.53
CA PRO A 65 1.14 3.31 -7.36
C PRO A 65 2.38 2.79 -8.10
N ARG A 66 3.08 1.83 -7.50
CA ARG A 66 4.30 1.23 -8.03
C ARG A 66 4.27 -0.29 -8.02
N ASP A 67 3.10 -0.87 -8.07
CA ASP A 67 2.87 -2.32 -8.04
C ASP A 67 2.27 -2.86 -9.34
N GLY A 68 2.38 -2.07 -10.42
CA GLY A 68 1.91 -2.44 -11.76
C GLY A 68 0.43 -2.17 -12.01
N ASP A 69 -0.30 -1.65 -11.02
CA ASP A 69 -1.71 -1.26 -11.15
C ASP A 69 -1.82 0.27 -11.04
N PRO A 70 -2.18 0.98 -12.13
CA PRO A 70 -2.25 2.43 -12.12
C PRO A 70 -3.39 3.02 -11.30
N ARG A 71 -4.36 2.21 -10.89
CA ARG A 71 -5.50 2.67 -10.09
C ARG A 71 -5.05 3.13 -8.71
N ALA A 72 -5.67 4.18 -8.19
CA ALA A 72 -5.40 4.67 -6.84
C ALA A 72 -5.59 3.57 -5.80
N ALA A 73 -4.56 3.30 -4.99
CA ALA A 73 -4.59 2.28 -3.95
C ALA A 73 -4.91 2.90 -2.60
N TRP A 74 -5.79 2.27 -1.84
CA TRP A 74 -6.16 2.69 -0.50
C TRP A 74 -6.62 1.51 0.36
N LEU A 75 -6.67 1.70 1.66
CA LEU A 75 -7.04 0.69 2.63
C LEU A 75 -8.25 1.18 3.43
N GLU A 76 -9.29 0.37 3.44
CA GLU A 76 -10.44 0.56 4.33
C GLU A 76 -10.22 -0.26 5.60
N VAL A 77 -10.23 0.40 6.75
CA VAL A 77 -10.11 -0.26 8.05
C VAL A 77 -11.40 -0.06 8.84
N ASP A 78 -12.11 -1.15 9.09
CA ASP A 78 -13.28 -1.18 9.96
C ASP A 78 -12.86 -1.74 11.32
N ILE A 79 -12.65 -0.83 12.27
CA ILE A 79 -12.20 -1.19 13.62
C ILE A 79 -13.28 -1.98 14.37
N SER A 80 -14.55 -1.61 14.20
CA SER A 80 -15.67 -2.28 14.85
C SER A 80 -15.84 -3.72 14.39
N ALA A 81 -15.67 -3.96 13.08
CA ALA A 81 -15.74 -5.29 12.49
C ALA A 81 -14.40 -6.06 12.59
N GLY A 82 -13.31 -5.38 12.94
CA GLY A 82 -11.97 -5.98 13.01
C GLY A 82 -11.47 -6.42 11.64
N ARG A 83 -11.70 -5.64 10.58
CA ARG A 83 -11.33 -5.98 9.20
C ARG A 83 -10.61 -4.85 8.50
N ALA A 84 -9.70 -5.23 7.61
CA ALA A 84 -9.05 -4.33 6.67
C ALA A 84 -9.22 -4.86 5.25
N THR A 85 -9.60 -3.99 4.32
CA THR A 85 -9.81 -4.34 2.92
C THR A 85 -9.00 -3.44 2.01
N PHE A 86 -8.18 -4.04 1.16
CA PHE A 86 -7.43 -3.33 0.13
C PHE A 86 -8.35 -2.96 -1.04
N ARG A 87 -8.34 -1.70 -1.42
CA ARG A 87 -9.20 -1.13 -2.44
C ARG A 87 -8.39 -0.48 -3.57
N ARG A 88 -8.97 -0.48 -4.76
CA ARG A 88 -8.48 0.29 -5.90
C ARG A 88 -9.62 1.12 -6.48
N THR A 89 -9.29 2.34 -6.89
CA THR A 89 -10.24 3.25 -7.49
C THR A 89 -9.68 3.80 -8.79
N ASP A 90 -10.46 3.68 -9.86
CA ASP A 90 -10.13 4.30 -11.14
C ASP A 90 -10.17 5.82 -11.02
N TYR A 91 -9.27 6.50 -11.70
CA TYR A 91 -9.27 7.95 -11.83
C TYR A 91 -8.77 8.35 -13.22
N PRO A 92 -9.06 9.56 -13.71
CA PRO A 92 -8.64 9.99 -15.04
C PRO A 92 -7.13 10.30 -15.05
N VAL A 93 -6.30 9.28 -15.24
CA VAL A 93 -4.82 9.37 -15.21
C VAL A 93 -4.30 10.43 -16.19
N GLU A 94 -4.87 10.47 -17.39
CA GLU A 94 -4.48 11.42 -18.44
C GLU A 94 -4.65 12.89 -18.01
N ARG A 95 -5.66 13.16 -17.18
CA ARG A 95 -5.86 14.50 -16.63
C ARG A 95 -4.71 14.88 -15.69
N THR A 96 -4.35 14.00 -14.78
CA THR A 96 -3.21 14.23 -13.86
C THR A 96 -1.91 14.39 -14.63
N GLN A 97 -1.67 13.55 -15.65
CA GLN A 97 -0.50 13.66 -16.52
C GLN A 97 -0.44 15.01 -17.23
N SER A 98 -1.58 15.50 -17.76
CA SER A 98 -1.67 16.82 -18.39
C SER A 98 -1.36 17.95 -17.41
N GLU A 99 -1.95 17.91 -16.21
CA GLU A 99 -1.70 18.90 -15.16
C GLU A 99 -0.21 18.91 -14.74
N MET A 100 0.43 17.75 -14.64
CA MET A 100 1.87 17.66 -14.35
C MET A 100 2.73 18.28 -15.45
N ARG A 101 2.39 18.06 -16.73
CA ARG A 101 3.09 18.65 -17.88
C ARG A 101 2.91 20.17 -17.92
N ASP A 102 1.72 20.65 -17.65
CA ASP A 102 1.40 22.09 -17.60
C ASP A 102 2.21 22.80 -16.50
N LEU A 103 2.50 22.10 -15.40
CA LEU A 103 3.37 22.57 -14.33
C LEU A 103 4.87 22.45 -14.65
N GLY A 104 5.24 21.93 -15.81
CA GLY A 104 6.64 21.75 -16.22
C GLY A 104 7.38 20.65 -15.46
N LEU A 105 6.67 19.68 -14.87
CA LEU A 105 7.31 18.55 -14.21
C LEU A 105 7.98 17.62 -15.24
N PRO A 106 9.05 16.89 -14.84
CA PRO A 106 9.73 15.96 -15.74
C PRO A 106 8.77 14.94 -16.35
N GLU A 107 8.85 14.73 -17.68
CA GLU A 107 7.95 13.83 -18.42
C GLU A 107 7.90 12.42 -17.84
N VAL A 108 9.03 11.91 -17.34
CA VAL A 108 9.11 10.58 -16.73
C VAL A 108 8.17 10.42 -15.54
N LEU A 109 7.89 11.49 -14.80
CA LEU A 109 7.00 11.48 -13.64
C LEU A 109 5.52 11.39 -14.06
N ALA A 110 5.16 12.02 -15.19
CA ALA A 110 3.82 11.93 -15.75
C ALA A 110 3.61 10.58 -16.43
N ALA A 111 4.54 10.17 -17.29
CA ALA A 111 4.43 8.93 -18.07
C ALA A 111 4.29 7.67 -17.20
N ARG A 112 4.98 7.61 -16.06
CA ARG A 112 4.94 6.43 -15.20
C ARG A 112 3.58 6.14 -14.56
N LEU A 113 2.69 7.15 -14.45
CA LEU A 113 1.38 7.00 -13.79
C LEU A 113 0.48 6.00 -14.50
N GLU A 114 0.50 5.95 -15.83
CA GLU A 114 -0.32 5.02 -16.61
C GLU A 114 0.11 3.56 -16.49
N HIS A 115 1.33 3.31 -16.01
CA HIS A 115 1.89 1.97 -15.87
C HIS A 115 1.91 1.48 -14.41
N GLY A 116 1.67 2.36 -13.44
CA GLY A 116 1.78 2.02 -12.02
C GLY A 116 3.20 1.65 -11.58
N ILE A 117 4.20 2.38 -12.05
CA ILE A 117 5.63 2.13 -11.80
C ILE A 117 6.35 3.32 -11.18
#